data_9ba826995713d18761dc57e212c102ce
#
_entry.id   9ba826995713d18761dc57e212c102ce
#
_cell.length_a   1.000
_cell.length_b   1.000
_cell.length_c   1.000
_cell.angle_alpha   90.00
_cell.angle_beta   90.00
_cell.angle_gamma   90.00
#
_symmetry.space_group_name_H-M   'P 1'
#
loop_
_entity.id
_entity.type
_entity.pdbx_description
1 polymer ?
#
loop_
_entity_poly.entity_id
_entity_poly.type
_entity_poly.pdbx_seq_one_letter_code
_entity_poly.pdbx_strand_id
1 'polypeptide(L)'
;MKTTLLILATAALAVSLPVHAEGNYEAGKAKSTACAACHGFHGNSTVTSFPRLAGQHRDYLLQALHEYKTGKRSNPIMGGQVQALSETDMEDLTTYFSEQKGLTLKY
;
A
#
# COMPACT_ATOMS: atom_id res chain seq x y z
N MET A 1 15.83 50.58 40.90
CA MET A 1 16.43 49.66 39.91
C MET A 1 15.33 48.70 39.43
N LYS A 2 14.87 48.86 38.21
CA LYS A 2 13.82 47.98 37.62
C LYS A 2 14.53 46.92 36.78
N THR A 3 14.55 45.69 37.26
CA THR A 3 15.09 44.51 36.53
C THR A 3 14.05 44.02 35.56
N THR A 4 14.24 44.26 34.28
CA THR A 4 13.40 43.76 33.20
C THR A 4 13.83 42.32 32.89
N LEU A 5 12.98 41.36 33.24
CA LEU A 5 13.17 39.95 32.95
C LEU A 5 12.78 39.70 31.46
N LEU A 6 13.77 39.46 30.60
CA LEU A 6 13.52 39.03 29.22
C LEU A 6 13.18 37.54 29.23
N ILE A 7 11.94 37.19 28.93
CA ILE A 7 11.53 35.79 28.72
C ILE A 7 11.79 35.48 27.25
N LEU A 8 12.84 34.69 26.98
CA LEU A 8 13.04 34.09 25.64
C LEU A 8 12.04 32.97 25.46
N ALA A 9 11.05 33.19 24.63
CA ALA A 9 10.13 32.15 24.17
C ALA A 9 10.85 31.35 23.07
N THR A 10 11.33 30.17 23.38
CA THR A 10 11.83 29.20 22.37
C THR A 10 10.63 28.54 21.70
N ALA A 11 10.36 28.94 20.47
CA ALA A 11 9.38 28.26 19.62
C ALA A 11 9.99 26.91 19.16
N ALA A 12 9.49 25.80 19.72
CA ALA A 12 9.83 24.47 19.24
C ALA A 12 9.12 24.24 17.89
N LEU A 13 9.90 24.19 16.79
CA LEU A 13 9.38 23.73 15.50
C LEU A 13 9.07 22.24 15.61
N ALA A 14 7.80 21.87 15.64
CA ALA A 14 7.38 20.49 15.48
C ALA A 14 7.56 20.08 14.02
N VAL A 15 8.61 19.34 13.72
CA VAL A 15 8.82 18.70 12.41
C VAL A 15 7.85 17.54 12.33
N SER A 16 6.74 17.71 11.61
CA SER A 16 5.83 16.61 11.27
C SER A 16 6.51 15.75 10.21
N LEU A 17 7.03 14.60 10.61
CA LEU A 17 7.46 13.58 9.64
C LEU A 17 6.21 13.03 8.93
N PRO A 18 6.25 12.83 7.60
CA PRO A 18 5.16 12.18 6.92
C PRO A 18 5.04 10.75 7.45
N VAL A 19 3.99 10.50 8.22
CA VAL A 19 3.59 9.14 8.58
C VAL A 19 2.93 8.59 7.32
N HIS A 20 3.58 7.66 6.63
CA HIS A 20 2.92 6.86 5.61
C HIS A 20 1.84 6.06 6.33
N ALA A 21 0.59 6.47 6.14
CA ALA A 21 -0.54 5.74 6.68
C ALA A 21 -0.55 4.34 6.03
N GLU A 22 -0.49 3.30 6.87
CA GLU A 22 -0.80 1.96 6.41
C GLU A 22 -2.24 1.94 5.93
N GLY A 23 -2.52 1.17 4.84
CA GLY A 23 -3.87 1.01 4.34
C GLY A 23 -4.78 0.28 5.35
N ASN A 24 -6.07 0.36 5.12
CA ASN A 24 -7.06 -0.30 5.97
C ASN A 24 -7.29 -1.74 5.48
N TYR A 25 -7.03 -2.72 6.34
CA TYR A 25 -7.20 -4.14 6.03
C TYR A 25 -8.63 -4.50 5.60
N GLU A 26 -9.64 -4.08 6.36
CA GLU A 26 -11.04 -4.42 6.07
C GLU A 26 -11.55 -3.75 4.79
N ALA A 27 -11.12 -2.53 4.51
CA ALA A 27 -11.39 -1.85 3.25
C ALA A 27 -10.71 -2.57 2.08
N GLY A 28 -9.47 -3.01 2.24
CA GLY A 28 -8.74 -3.81 1.26
C GLY A 28 -9.41 -5.15 0.99
N LYS A 29 -9.87 -5.82 2.04
CA LYS A 29 -10.65 -7.06 1.93
C LYS A 29 -11.91 -6.87 1.10
N ALA A 30 -12.67 -5.82 1.38
CA ALA A 30 -13.89 -5.51 0.63
C ALA A 30 -13.62 -5.22 -0.85
N LYS A 31 -12.50 -4.58 -1.17
CA LYS A 31 -12.08 -4.23 -2.54
C LYS A 31 -11.42 -5.38 -3.29
N SER A 32 -10.98 -6.43 -2.61
CA SER A 32 -10.14 -7.50 -3.18
C SER A 32 -10.86 -8.43 -4.14
N THR A 33 -12.19 -8.41 -4.19
CA THR A 33 -13.01 -9.34 -5.00
C THR A 33 -12.62 -9.32 -6.48
N ALA A 34 -12.41 -8.14 -7.06
CA ALA A 34 -12.00 -8.01 -8.46
C ALA A 34 -10.60 -8.60 -8.72
N CYS A 35 -9.68 -8.46 -7.77
CA CYS A 35 -8.34 -9.03 -7.84
C CYS A 35 -8.38 -10.55 -7.70
N ALA A 36 -9.20 -11.06 -6.80
CA ALA A 36 -9.34 -12.50 -6.52
C ALA A 36 -9.82 -13.30 -7.74
N ALA A 37 -10.54 -12.69 -8.66
CA ALA A 37 -11.00 -13.34 -9.89
C ALA A 37 -9.83 -13.94 -10.71
N CYS A 38 -8.66 -13.30 -10.69
CA CYS A 38 -7.44 -13.76 -11.36
C CYS A 38 -6.39 -14.27 -10.37
N HIS A 39 -6.17 -13.54 -9.28
CA HIS A 39 -5.10 -13.86 -8.31
C HIS A 39 -5.50 -14.89 -7.25
N GLY A 40 -6.72 -15.40 -7.32
CA GLY A 40 -7.20 -16.42 -6.41
C GLY A 40 -7.69 -15.87 -5.07
N PHE A 41 -8.37 -16.73 -4.32
CA PHE A 41 -8.90 -16.39 -3.01
C PHE A 41 -7.76 -16.02 -2.06
N HIS A 42 -7.88 -14.90 -1.38
CA HIS A 42 -6.83 -14.31 -0.53
C HIS A 42 -5.49 -14.05 -1.26
N GLY A 43 -5.47 -13.98 -2.58
CA GLY A 43 -4.24 -13.80 -3.35
C GLY A 43 -3.42 -15.08 -3.52
N ASN A 44 -4.00 -16.25 -3.26
CA ASN A 44 -3.37 -17.55 -3.44
C ASN A 44 -3.73 -18.15 -4.81
N SER A 45 -3.21 -17.56 -5.88
CA SER A 45 -3.43 -18.05 -7.24
C SER A 45 -2.99 -19.51 -7.41
N THR A 46 -3.79 -20.28 -8.11
CA THR A 46 -3.46 -21.64 -8.56
C THR A 46 -3.08 -21.69 -10.04
N VAL A 47 -3.11 -20.56 -10.72
CA VAL A 47 -2.81 -20.41 -12.15
C VAL A 47 -1.44 -19.75 -12.30
N THR A 48 -0.55 -20.41 -13.04
CA THR A 48 0.85 -19.95 -13.19
C THR A 48 0.99 -18.59 -13.86
N SER A 49 0.07 -18.22 -14.76
CA SER A 49 0.08 -16.92 -15.43
C SER A 49 -0.40 -15.75 -14.56
N PHE A 50 -1.02 -16.05 -13.42
CA PHE A 50 -1.46 -15.04 -12.45
C PHE A 50 -0.65 -15.19 -11.16
N PRO A 51 0.21 -14.23 -10.80
CA PRO A 51 1.08 -14.38 -9.65
C PRO A 51 0.32 -14.39 -8.33
N ARG A 52 0.89 -15.08 -7.34
CA ARG A 52 0.41 -15.04 -5.96
C ARG A 52 0.76 -13.70 -5.34
N LEU A 53 -0.21 -13.13 -4.61
CA LEU A 53 -0.08 -11.87 -3.89
C LEU A 53 0.02 -12.09 -2.37
N ALA A 54 -0.54 -13.19 -1.87
CA ALA A 54 -0.64 -13.49 -0.45
C ALA A 54 0.74 -13.54 0.21
N GLY A 55 0.93 -12.74 1.26
CA GLY A 55 2.16 -12.70 2.03
C GLY A 55 3.34 -11.99 1.38
N GLN A 56 3.13 -11.33 0.23
CA GLN A 56 4.16 -10.49 -0.37
C GLN A 56 4.35 -9.21 0.45
N HIS A 57 5.52 -8.59 0.38
CA HIS A 57 5.77 -7.31 1.01
C HIS A 57 4.81 -6.23 0.51
N ARG A 58 4.18 -5.52 1.45
CA ARG A 58 3.22 -4.46 1.14
C ARG A 58 3.81 -3.41 0.20
N ASP A 59 5.00 -2.92 0.50
CA ASP A 59 5.64 -1.86 -0.29
C ASP A 59 5.97 -2.32 -1.71
N TYR A 60 6.36 -3.59 -1.88
CA TYR A 60 6.57 -4.17 -3.20
C TYR A 60 5.26 -4.24 -4.01
N LEU A 61 4.17 -4.67 -3.39
CA LEU A 61 2.85 -4.70 -4.03
C LEU A 61 2.39 -3.29 -4.43
N LEU A 62 2.56 -2.31 -3.54
CA LEU A 62 2.18 -0.93 -3.79
C LEU A 62 2.98 -0.32 -4.96
N GLN A 63 4.29 -0.54 -4.97
CA GLN A 63 5.14 -0.11 -6.07
C GLN A 63 4.70 -0.74 -7.40
N ALA A 64 4.39 -2.05 -7.41
CA ALA A 64 3.92 -2.73 -8.61
C ALA A 64 2.61 -2.13 -9.14
N LEU A 65 1.65 -1.83 -8.27
CA LEU A 65 0.40 -1.15 -8.68
C LEU A 65 0.66 0.24 -9.27
N HIS A 66 1.53 1.02 -8.66
CA HIS A 66 1.93 2.33 -9.20
C HIS A 66 2.58 2.21 -10.58
N GLU A 67 3.46 1.24 -10.76
CA GLU A 67 4.15 1.01 -12.02
C GLU A 67 3.19 0.59 -13.14
N TYR A 68 2.19 -0.24 -12.84
CA TYR A 68 1.13 -0.57 -13.80
C TYR A 68 0.27 0.65 -14.12
N LYS A 69 -0.04 1.49 -13.13
CA LYS A 69 -0.86 2.68 -13.33
C LYS A 69 -0.17 3.74 -14.17
N THR A 70 1.13 3.90 -14.04
CA THR A 70 1.95 4.86 -14.81
C THR A 70 2.44 4.31 -16.14
N GLY A 71 2.25 3.02 -16.41
CA GLY A 71 2.75 2.35 -17.61
C GLY A 71 4.23 1.97 -17.55
N LYS A 72 4.91 2.23 -16.42
CA LYS A 72 6.31 1.82 -16.23
C LYS A 72 6.48 0.29 -16.24
N ARG A 73 5.48 -0.43 -15.74
CA ARG A 73 5.34 -1.87 -15.90
C ARG A 73 4.22 -2.14 -16.90
N SER A 74 4.53 -2.77 -18.01
CA SER A 74 3.58 -3.00 -19.10
C SER A 74 2.89 -4.36 -18.96
N ASN A 75 1.61 -4.34 -18.70
CA ASN A 75 0.73 -5.50 -18.79
C ASN A 75 -0.70 -5.01 -19.08
N PRO A 76 -1.32 -5.40 -20.21
CA PRO A 76 -2.63 -4.89 -20.59
C PRO A 76 -3.73 -5.20 -19.58
N ILE A 77 -3.68 -6.37 -18.94
CA ILE A 77 -4.69 -6.80 -17.96
C ILE A 77 -4.54 -5.96 -16.68
N MET A 78 -3.35 -5.95 -16.08
CA MET A 78 -3.11 -5.20 -14.86
C MET A 78 -3.22 -3.69 -15.09
N GLY A 79 -2.71 -3.18 -16.21
CA GLY A 79 -2.89 -1.78 -16.59
C GLY A 79 -4.35 -1.35 -16.61
N GLY A 80 -5.24 -2.19 -17.14
CA GLY A 80 -6.68 -1.94 -17.10
C GLY A 80 -7.28 -1.99 -15.69
N GLN A 81 -6.87 -2.95 -14.88
CA GLN A 81 -7.38 -3.13 -13.52
C GLN A 81 -7.04 -1.96 -12.58
N VAL A 82 -5.86 -1.38 -12.70
CA VAL A 82 -5.41 -0.33 -11.77
C VAL A 82 -5.90 1.08 -12.12
N GLN A 83 -6.43 1.31 -13.32
CA GLN A 83 -6.81 2.67 -13.76
C GLN A 83 -7.85 3.33 -12.86
N ALA A 84 -8.82 2.57 -12.37
CA ALA A 84 -9.88 3.06 -11.51
C ALA A 84 -9.50 3.14 -10.02
N LEU A 85 -8.32 2.64 -9.63
CA LEU A 85 -7.89 2.64 -8.25
C LEU A 85 -7.33 4.01 -7.84
N SER A 86 -7.81 4.52 -6.71
CA SER A 86 -7.19 5.64 -6.02
C SER A 86 -5.93 5.20 -5.26
N GLU A 87 -5.13 6.15 -4.78
CA GLU A 87 -3.99 5.85 -3.91
C GLU A 87 -4.45 5.08 -2.65
N THR A 88 -5.51 5.53 -2.00
CA THR A 88 -6.10 4.85 -0.84
C THR A 88 -6.54 3.43 -1.18
N ASP A 89 -7.13 3.20 -2.35
CA ASP A 89 -7.52 1.85 -2.77
C ASP A 89 -6.30 0.93 -2.90
N MET A 90 -5.21 1.43 -3.47
CA MET A 90 -3.98 0.67 -3.63
C MET A 90 -3.32 0.37 -2.28
N GLU A 91 -3.30 1.33 -1.37
CA GLU A 91 -2.80 1.14 -0.01
C GLU A 91 -3.61 0.09 0.76
N ASP A 92 -4.93 0.16 0.70
CA ASP A 92 -5.83 -0.79 1.36
C ASP A 92 -5.67 -2.21 0.81
N LEU A 93 -5.67 -2.35 -0.52
CA LEU A 93 -5.51 -3.65 -1.19
C LEU A 93 -4.16 -4.30 -0.87
N THR A 94 -3.08 -3.53 -0.87
CA THR A 94 -1.74 -4.05 -0.59
C THR A 94 -1.55 -4.41 0.87
N THR A 95 -2.19 -3.68 1.78
CA THR A 95 -2.26 -4.05 3.20
C THR A 95 -2.97 -5.39 3.36
N TYR A 96 -4.14 -5.55 2.74
CA TYR A 96 -4.89 -6.81 2.81
C TYR A 96 -4.08 -8.01 2.28
N PHE A 97 -3.56 -7.92 1.07
CA PHE A 97 -2.84 -9.05 0.46
C PHE A 97 -1.53 -9.39 1.14
N SER A 98 -0.79 -8.40 1.63
CA SER A 98 0.48 -8.64 2.35
C SER A 98 0.30 -9.43 3.64
N GLU A 99 -0.85 -9.30 4.28
CA GLU A 99 -1.17 -9.99 5.54
C GLU A 99 -1.78 -11.39 5.33
N GLN A 100 -2.04 -11.81 4.09
CA GLN A 100 -2.57 -13.14 3.83
C GLN A 100 -1.47 -14.21 3.96
N LYS A 101 -1.87 -15.41 4.39
CA LYS A 101 -0.96 -16.56 4.42
C LYS A 101 -0.82 -17.13 3.01
N GLY A 102 0.40 -17.38 2.58
CA GLY A 102 0.66 -17.96 1.27
C GLY A 102 2.13 -18.00 0.93
N LEU A 103 2.72 -16.87 0.54
CA LEU A 103 4.13 -16.77 0.23
C LEU A 103 4.97 -16.79 1.52
N THR A 104 6.00 -17.63 1.55
CA THR A 104 7.00 -17.60 2.62
C THR A 104 8.24 -16.88 2.10
N LEU A 105 8.53 -15.72 2.68
CA LEU A 105 9.72 -14.95 2.36
C LEU A 105 10.88 -15.42 3.23
N LYS A 106 12.06 -15.56 2.63
CA LYS A 106 13.25 -16.08 3.33
C LYS A 106 14.10 -15.00 3.99
N TYR A 107 13.69 -13.74 3.90
CA TYR A 107 14.41 -12.58 4.43
C TYR A 107 13.48 -11.43 4.78
#